data_de9b53a292f33d6f79586c5a5280356d
#
_entry.id   de9b53a292f33d6f79586c5a5280356d
#
_cell.length_a   1.000
_cell.length_b   1.000
_cell.length_c   1.000
_cell.angle_alpha   90.00
_cell.angle_beta   90.00
_cell.angle_gamma   90.00
#
_symmetry.space_group_name_H-M   'P 1'
#
loop_
_entity.id
_entity.type
_entity.pdbx_description
1 polymer ?
#
loop_
_entity_poly.entity_id
_entity_poly.type
_entity_poly.pdbx_seq_one_letter_code
_entity_poly.pdbx_strand_id
1 'polypeptide(L)'
;MKLISDYKNLHIGKKLFILASGPSLAEQDLSLLKNKMVMGLNRSILTYPSRYYQCVFDYRLFDLYLEEFKKVRQLFTLEDRPLGLPLKLLGGEGFSFDLEEGIYSGYTISYFALQVAVYMGFKKIFFLGLDLKHEGPKTHFFGQDSQTLNHEQTEFPKMLKMLNFGAQTLASSDVEVYNCSPSSTLETFKKINYLDSVAL
;
A
#
# COMPACT_ATOMS: atom_id res chain seq x y z
N MET A 1 13.22 -0.81 20.90
CA MET A 1 12.04 -0.62 20.01
C MET A 1 12.54 0.26 18.86
N LYS A 2 12.24 -0.08 17.62
CA LYS A 2 12.63 0.78 16.47
C LYS A 2 11.75 2.03 16.42
N LEU A 3 12.36 3.15 16.02
CA LEU A 3 11.68 4.42 15.76
C LEU A 3 11.43 4.58 14.27
N ILE A 4 10.52 5.47 13.87
CA ILE A 4 10.28 5.75 12.45
C ILE A 4 11.53 6.31 11.76
N SER A 5 12.34 7.10 12.46
CA SER A 5 13.63 7.62 11.98
C SER A 5 14.63 6.53 11.56
N ASP A 6 14.56 5.32 12.15
CA ASP A 6 15.41 4.19 11.75
C ASP A 6 15.10 3.67 10.32
N TYR A 7 13.96 4.10 9.74
CA TYR A 7 13.54 3.72 8.41
C TYR A 7 13.80 4.81 7.36
N LYS A 8 14.16 6.02 7.76
CA LYS A 8 14.45 7.12 6.84
C LYS A 8 15.59 6.74 5.89
N ASN A 9 15.29 6.72 4.60
CA ASN A 9 16.27 6.38 3.56
C ASN A 9 16.94 5.00 3.70
N LEU A 10 16.35 4.06 4.44
CA LEU A 10 16.90 2.72 4.67
C LEU A 10 17.07 1.92 3.36
N HIS A 11 16.32 2.25 2.33
CA HIS A 11 16.27 1.50 1.07
C HIS A 11 16.52 2.38 -0.16
N ILE A 12 17.46 3.34 -0.05
CA ILE A 12 17.82 4.24 -1.16
C ILE A 12 18.07 3.43 -2.43
N GLY A 13 17.37 3.79 -3.50
CA GLY A 13 17.51 3.21 -4.83
C GLY A 13 16.94 1.80 -5.00
N LYS A 14 16.38 1.20 -3.95
CA LYS A 14 15.76 -0.13 -4.03
C LYS A 14 14.37 -0.05 -4.66
N LYS A 15 13.88 -1.22 -5.08
CA LYS A 15 12.54 -1.45 -5.62
C LYS A 15 11.64 -2.02 -4.53
N LEU A 16 10.35 -1.66 -4.57
CA LEU A 16 9.33 -2.17 -3.65
C LEU A 16 8.11 -2.63 -4.44
N PHE A 17 7.58 -3.79 -4.10
CA PHE A 17 6.28 -4.28 -4.54
C PHE A 17 5.27 -4.09 -3.41
N ILE A 18 4.17 -3.37 -3.68
CA ILE A 18 3.10 -3.12 -2.73
C ILE A 18 1.88 -3.93 -3.14
N LEU A 19 1.41 -4.80 -2.23
CA LEU A 19 0.27 -5.68 -2.47
C LEU A 19 -0.99 -5.06 -1.88
N ALA A 20 -1.86 -4.50 -2.73
CA ALA A 20 -3.16 -3.98 -2.35
C ALA A 20 -4.21 -5.11 -2.31
N SER A 21 -5.51 -4.77 -2.33
CA SER A 21 -6.57 -5.77 -2.07
C SER A 21 -7.49 -6.01 -3.27
N GLY A 22 -7.28 -5.36 -4.40
CA GLY A 22 -8.15 -5.50 -5.56
C GLY A 22 -8.13 -6.89 -6.20
N PRO A 23 -9.15 -7.24 -6.98
CA PRO A 23 -9.30 -8.57 -7.59
C PRO A 23 -8.13 -8.99 -8.46
N SER A 24 -7.49 -8.06 -9.16
CA SER A 24 -6.35 -8.36 -10.04
C SER A 24 -5.15 -8.96 -9.31
N LEU A 25 -5.06 -8.81 -7.98
CA LEU A 25 -4.01 -9.45 -7.20
C LEU A 25 -4.09 -10.98 -7.26
N ALA A 26 -5.29 -11.55 -7.31
CA ALA A 26 -5.49 -13.00 -7.39
C ALA A 26 -5.01 -13.62 -8.70
N GLU A 27 -4.81 -12.80 -9.73
CA GLU A 27 -4.36 -13.22 -11.06
C GLU A 27 -2.83 -13.23 -11.19
N GLN A 28 -2.12 -12.72 -10.17
CA GLN A 28 -0.66 -12.58 -10.20
C GLN A 28 0.05 -13.78 -9.54
N ASP A 29 1.07 -14.29 -10.18
CA ASP A 29 1.96 -15.31 -9.56
C ASP A 29 2.91 -14.63 -8.55
N LEU A 30 2.47 -14.55 -7.30
CA LEU A 30 3.24 -13.91 -6.22
C LEU A 30 4.53 -14.70 -5.87
N SER A 31 4.72 -15.92 -6.35
CA SER A 31 5.96 -16.68 -6.13
C SER A 31 7.18 -15.98 -6.73
N LEU A 32 6.97 -15.20 -7.79
CA LEU A 32 8.01 -14.37 -8.44
C LEU A 32 8.58 -13.25 -7.53
N LEU A 33 7.90 -12.94 -6.44
CA LEU A 33 8.34 -11.94 -5.45
C LEU A 33 9.25 -12.52 -4.36
N LYS A 34 9.60 -13.81 -4.40
CA LYS A 34 10.32 -14.52 -3.32
C LYS A 34 11.57 -13.81 -2.80
N ASN A 35 12.31 -13.14 -3.67
CA ASN A 35 13.55 -12.43 -3.30
C ASN A 35 13.42 -10.91 -3.50
N LYS A 36 12.20 -10.40 -3.59
CA LYS A 36 11.93 -8.98 -3.76
C LYS A 36 11.50 -8.37 -2.43
N MET A 37 11.64 -7.06 -2.30
CA MET A 37 11.09 -6.34 -1.15
C MET A 37 9.60 -6.14 -1.37
N VAL A 38 8.82 -6.58 -0.38
CA VAL A 38 7.35 -6.57 -0.46
C VAL A 38 6.76 -5.88 0.75
N MET A 39 5.77 -5.05 0.52
CA MET A 39 4.93 -4.41 1.53
C MET A 39 3.48 -4.80 1.28
N GLY A 40 2.88 -5.49 2.23
CA GLY A 40 1.47 -5.83 2.18
C GLY A 40 0.58 -4.70 2.70
N LEU A 41 -0.66 -4.65 2.24
CA LEU A 41 -1.69 -3.71 2.70
C LEU A 41 -2.88 -4.47 3.25
N ASN A 42 -3.32 -4.13 4.46
CA ASN A 42 -4.52 -4.70 5.06
C ASN A 42 -4.56 -6.25 4.94
N ARG A 43 -5.58 -6.81 4.30
CA ARG A 43 -5.79 -8.26 4.14
C ARG A 43 -4.83 -8.95 3.18
N SER A 44 -3.99 -8.24 2.44
CA SER A 44 -2.96 -8.90 1.63
C SER A 44 -1.96 -9.72 2.46
N ILE A 45 -1.97 -9.53 3.81
CA ILE A 45 -1.29 -10.40 4.78
C ILE A 45 -1.58 -11.88 4.55
N LEU A 46 -2.75 -12.23 4.03
CA LEU A 46 -3.19 -13.60 3.82
C LEU A 46 -2.61 -14.26 2.55
N THR A 47 -2.09 -13.46 1.61
CA THR A 47 -1.68 -13.98 0.29
C THR A 47 -0.19 -14.25 0.15
N TYR A 48 0.64 -13.56 0.92
CA TYR A 48 2.08 -13.62 0.74
C TYR A 48 2.83 -13.82 2.06
N PRO A 49 3.37 -15.01 2.35
CA PRO A 49 3.96 -15.34 3.64
C PRO A 49 5.33 -14.70 3.90
N SER A 50 6.09 -14.34 2.85
CA SER A 50 7.46 -13.80 2.94
C SER A 50 7.51 -12.29 2.77
N ARG A 51 6.71 -11.54 3.53
CA ARG A 51 6.68 -10.09 3.44
C ARG A 51 7.65 -9.43 4.40
N TYR A 52 8.28 -8.36 3.94
CA TYR A 52 9.15 -7.55 4.76
C TYR A 52 8.38 -6.55 5.61
N TYR A 53 7.36 -5.90 4.99
CA TYR A 53 6.62 -4.79 5.55
C TYR A 53 5.12 -5.00 5.38
N GLN A 54 4.37 -4.40 6.29
CA GLN A 54 2.92 -4.38 6.23
C GLN A 54 2.42 -3.00 6.66
N CYS A 55 1.42 -2.45 5.98
CA CYS A 55 0.69 -1.26 6.39
C CYS A 55 -0.76 -1.63 6.70
N VAL A 56 -1.25 -1.21 7.86
CA VAL A 56 -2.64 -1.43 8.30
C VAL A 56 -3.10 -0.24 9.11
N PHE A 57 -4.27 0.31 8.83
CA PHE A 57 -4.90 1.27 9.73
C PHE A 57 -6.37 0.94 10.08
N ASP A 58 -7.00 -0.03 9.40
CA ASP A 58 -8.34 -0.50 9.75
C ASP A 58 -8.29 -1.29 11.07
N TYR A 59 -8.91 -0.75 12.13
CA TYR A 59 -8.89 -1.33 13.47
C TYR A 59 -9.43 -2.76 13.49
N ARG A 60 -10.51 -3.03 12.75
CA ARG A 60 -11.16 -4.36 12.68
C ARG A 60 -10.20 -5.47 12.25
N LEU A 61 -9.18 -5.15 11.46
CA LEU A 61 -8.22 -6.15 10.99
C LEU A 61 -7.29 -6.63 12.09
N PHE A 62 -7.08 -5.83 13.14
CA PHE A 62 -6.29 -6.27 14.30
C PHE A 62 -7.05 -7.34 15.11
N ASP A 63 -8.37 -7.24 15.22
CA ASP A 63 -9.17 -8.27 15.89
C ASP A 63 -9.17 -9.58 15.09
N LEU A 64 -9.12 -9.50 13.76
CA LEU A 64 -9.21 -10.66 12.87
C LEU A 64 -7.86 -11.34 12.62
N TYR A 65 -6.75 -10.56 12.53
CA TYR A 65 -5.47 -11.04 11.99
C TYR A 65 -4.26 -10.64 12.85
N LEU A 66 -4.45 -10.49 14.16
CA LEU A 66 -3.38 -10.06 15.07
C LEU A 66 -2.17 -11.00 15.02
N GLU A 67 -2.42 -12.30 14.98
CA GLU A 67 -1.35 -13.30 14.98
C GLU A 67 -0.55 -13.31 13.67
N GLU A 68 -1.21 -13.00 12.55
CA GLU A 68 -0.56 -12.84 11.26
C GLU A 68 0.29 -11.56 11.24
N PHE A 69 -0.22 -10.46 11.81
CA PHE A 69 0.53 -9.21 11.89
C PHE A 69 1.78 -9.29 12.77
N LYS A 70 1.77 -10.09 13.82
CA LYS A 70 2.95 -10.35 14.66
C LYS A 70 4.08 -11.04 13.91
N LYS A 71 3.81 -11.75 12.81
CA LYS A 71 4.79 -12.50 12.02
C LYS A 71 5.51 -11.66 10.96
N VAL A 72 5.05 -10.43 10.69
CA VAL A 72 5.74 -9.57 9.71
C VAL A 72 6.99 -8.94 10.32
N ARG A 73 7.98 -8.67 9.48
CA ARG A 73 9.23 -8.04 9.94
C ARG A 73 8.99 -6.66 10.54
N GLN A 74 8.11 -5.87 9.92
CA GLN A 74 7.71 -4.55 10.41
C GLN A 74 6.30 -4.21 9.94
N LEU A 75 5.47 -3.80 10.89
CA LEU A 75 4.13 -3.27 10.68
C LEU A 75 4.14 -1.76 10.91
N PHE A 76 3.60 -0.99 9.96
CA PHE A 76 3.34 0.45 10.09
C PHE A 76 1.84 0.68 10.24
N THR A 77 1.47 1.55 11.18
CA THR A 77 0.08 1.77 11.55
C THR A 77 -0.13 3.16 12.14
N LEU A 78 -1.35 3.49 12.55
CA LEU A 78 -1.66 4.73 13.28
C LEU A 78 -1.40 4.57 14.79
N GLU A 79 -1.21 5.69 15.50
CA GLU A 79 -0.84 5.74 16.92
C GLU A 79 -1.81 4.99 17.85
N ASP A 80 -3.09 4.95 17.51
CA ASP A 80 -4.15 4.36 18.33
C ASP A 80 -4.36 2.86 18.06
N ARG A 81 -3.46 2.20 17.33
CA ARG A 81 -3.55 0.76 17.02
C ARG A 81 -2.76 -0.10 18.01
N PRO A 82 -3.21 -1.34 18.26
CA PRO A 82 -2.65 -2.17 19.34
C PRO A 82 -1.27 -2.75 19.03
N LEU A 83 -0.84 -2.73 17.77
CA LEU A 83 0.42 -3.34 17.32
C LEU A 83 1.00 -2.53 16.15
N GLY A 84 2.33 -2.51 16.07
CA GLY A 84 3.07 -1.91 14.95
C GLY A 84 3.85 -0.66 15.36
N LEU A 85 4.54 -0.09 14.41
CA LEU A 85 5.21 1.20 14.55
C LEU A 85 4.18 2.31 14.32
N PRO A 86 3.85 3.09 15.35
CA PRO A 86 2.78 4.07 15.26
C PRO A 86 3.21 5.30 14.47
N LEU A 87 2.31 5.80 13.61
CA LEU A 87 2.45 7.06 12.90
C LEU A 87 1.30 7.99 13.27
N LYS A 88 1.62 9.25 13.53
CA LYS A 88 0.63 10.28 13.83
C LYS A 88 -0.16 10.62 12.58
N LEU A 89 -1.48 10.61 12.66
CA LEU A 89 -2.33 11.04 11.54
C LEU A 89 -2.39 12.57 11.48
N LEU A 90 -1.93 13.15 10.38
CA LEU A 90 -2.00 14.60 10.12
C LEU A 90 -3.34 15.04 9.51
N GLY A 91 -4.04 14.10 8.84
CA GLY A 91 -5.33 14.36 8.20
C GLY A 91 -5.59 13.44 7.01
N GLY A 92 -6.66 13.77 6.26
CA GLY A 92 -7.02 13.04 5.04
C GLY A 92 -6.24 13.51 3.81
N GLU A 93 -6.03 14.81 3.66
CA GLU A 93 -5.46 15.42 2.47
C GLU A 93 -4.08 16.03 2.77
N GLY A 94 -3.10 15.80 1.89
CA GLY A 94 -1.71 16.22 2.00
C GLY A 94 -0.75 15.08 1.64
N PHE A 95 0.55 15.33 1.61
CA PHE A 95 1.61 14.34 1.40
C PHE A 95 2.77 14.64 2.34
N SER A 96 3.19 13.66 3.14
CA SER A 96 4.31 13.82 4.06
C SER A 96 5.58 13.18 3.50
N PHE A 97 6.66 13.95 3.49
CA PHE A 97 8.02 13.47 3.25
C PHE A 97 8.77 13.22 4.57
N ASP A 98 8.22 13.66 5.69
CA ASP A 98 8.78 13.43 7.02
C ASP A 98 7.77 12.75 7.95
N LEU A 99 7.92 11.44 8.08
CA LEU A 99 7.02 10.63 8.91
C LEU A 99 7.28 10.77 10.41
N GLU A 100 8.33 11.48 10.82
CA GLU A 100 8.55 11.84 12.23
C GLU A 100 7.52 12.89 12.68
N GLU A 101 7.07 13.74 11.77
CA GLU A 101 5.96 14.67 12.00
C GLU A 101 4.60 14.00 11.90
N GLY A 102 4.46 13.01 11.01
CA GLY A 102 3.24 12.23 10.79
C GLY A 102 2.96 11.93 9.32
N ILE A 103 1.76 11.43 9.06
CA ILE A 103 1.35 10.89 7.75
C ILE A 103 -0.10 11.30 7.41
N TYR A 104 -0.43 11.39 6.13
CA TYR A 104 -1.79 11.62 5.65
C TYR A 104 -2.44 10.29 5.22
N SER A 105 -3.73 10.11 5.53
CA SER A 105 -4.42 8.86 5.18
C SER A 105 -4.71 8.72 3.67
N GLY A 106 -4.96 9.82 2.97
CA GLY A 106 -5.38 9.81 1.57
C GLY A 106 -6.65 9.00 1.32
N TYR A 107 -7.43 8.74 2.38
CA TYR A 107 -8.63 7.90 2.38
C TYR A 107 -8.38 6.45 1.95
N THR A 108 -7.12 6.03 1.76
CA THR A 108 -6.75 4.67 1.35
C THR A 108 -5.40 4.26 1.91
N ILE A 109 -5.31 3.01 2.34
CA ILE A 109 -4.06 2.43 2.82
C ILE A 109 -2.96 2.44 1.75
N SER A 110 -3.32 2.46 0.47
CA SER A 110 -2.36 2.56 -0.64
C SER A 110 -1.62 3.90 -0.65
N TYR A 111 -2.32 5.00 -0.34
CA TYR A 111 -1.70 6.32 -0.22
C TYR A 111 -0.80 6.45 1.01
N PHE A 112 -1.26 5.90 2.14
CA PHE A 112 -0.45 5.78 3.35
C PHE A 112 0.86 5.03 3.07
N ALA A 113 0.78 3.86 2.43
CA ALA A 113 1.93 3.03 2.10
C ALA A 113 2.89 3.69 1.09
N LEU A 114 2.37 4.50 0.16
CA LEU A 114 3.19 5.27 -0.78
C LEU A 114 4.11 6.24 -0.02
N GLN A 115 3.58 6.99 0.97
CA GLN A 115 4.38 7.90 1.79
C GLN A 115 5.43 7.14 2.61
N VAL A 116 5.07 5.99 3.21
CA VAL A 116 6.01 5.12 3.92
C VAL A 116 7.13 4.67 2.98
N ALA A 117 6.81 4.22 1.77
CA ALA A 117 7.79 3.77 0.79
C ALA A 117 8.75 4.89 0.35
N VAL A 118 8.23 6.09 0.12
CA VAL A 118 9.02 7.28 -0.25
C VAL A 118 9.97 7.66 0.89
N TYR A 119 9.48 7.74 2.13
CA TYR A 119 10.29 8.02 3.31
C TYR A 119 11.43 7.00 3.51
N MET A 120 11.16 5.72 3.22
CA MET A 120 12.15 4.66 3.29
C MET A 120 13.19 4.71 2.15
N GLY A 121 13.05 5.59 1.17
CA GLY A 121 14.02 5.82 0.09
C GLY A 121 13.85 4.91 -1.13
N PHE A 122 12.74 4.20 -1.26
CA PHE A 122 12.45 3.42 -2.47
C PHE A 122 12.30 4.34 -3.69
N LYS A 123 12.92 3.96 -4.82
CA LYS A 123 12.91 4.76 -6.06
C LYS A 123 12.01 4.19 -7.14
N LYS A 124 11.74 2.88 -7.11
CA LYS A 124 10.74 2.24 -7.99
C LYS A 124 9.73 1.49 -7.14
N ILE A 125 8.48 1.91 -7.22
CA ILE A 125 7.37 1.39 -6.42
C ILE A 125 6.34 0.80 -7.37
N PHE A 126 6.02 -0.50 -7.21
CA PHE A 126 5.10 -1.25 -8.05
C PHE A 126 3.88 -1.68 -7.23
N PHE A 127 2.70 -1.19 -7.58
CA PHE A 127 1.45 -1.63 -6.98
C PHE A 127 0.87 -2.82 -7.73
N LEU A 128 0.47 -3.87 -7.00
CA LEU A 128 -0.31 -5.01 -7.46
C LEU A 128 -1.67 -4.97 -6.76
N GLY A 129 -2.76 -5.23 -7.48
CA GLY A 129 -4.11 -5.19 -6.90
C GLY A 129 -4.62 -3.79 -6.56
N LEU A 130 -4.09 -2.73 -7.17
CA LEU A 130 -4.57 -1.36 -7.01
C LEU A 130 -5.60 -1.04 -8.11
N ASP A 131 -6.78 -1.64 -8.02
CA ASP A 131 -7.80 -1.61 -9.07
C ASP A 131 -8.71 -0.38 -8.98
N LEU A 132 -9.06 0.06 -7.77
CA LEU A 132 -9.91 1.22 -7.46
C LEU A 132 -11.26 1.21 -8.21
N LYS A 133 -11.83 0.01 -8.34
CA LYS A 133 -13.14 -0.21 -8.92
C LYS A 133 -13.75 -1.50 -8.40
N HIS A 134 -15.07 -1.55 -8.42
CA HIS A 134 -15.80 -2.78 -8.18
C HIS A 134 -16.56 -3.15 -9.46
N GLU A 135 -16.21 -4.28 -10.06
CA GLU A 135 -16.92 -4.84 -11.20
C GLU A 135 -17.30 -6.29 -10.89
N GLY A 136 -18.60 -6.57 -10.95
CA GLY A 136 -19.13 -7.91 -10.67
C GLY A 136 -19.09 -8.30 -9.18
N PRO A 137 -19.19 -9.62 -8.90
CA PRO A 137 -19.35 -10.12 -7.52
C PRO A 137 -18.05 -10.13 -6.71
N LYS A 138 -16.89 -10.00 -7.35
CA LYS A 138 -15.58 -10.00 -6.67
C LYS A 138 -15.07 -8.58 -6.55
N THR A 139 -15.15 -8.01 -5.35
CA THR A 139 -14.67 -6.66 -5.07
C THR A 139 -13.20 -6.64 -4.61
N HIS A 140 -12.72 -7.78 -4.10
CA HIS A 140 -11.37 -7.96 -3.61
C HIS A 140 -10.81 -9.34 -4.03
N PHE A 141 -9.49 -9.53 -3.90
CA PHE A 141 -8.86 -10.83 -4.18
C PHE A 141 -9.39 -11.97 -3.29
N PHE A 142 -9.87 -11.64 -2.09
CA PHE A 142 -10.45 -12.58 -1.12
C PHE A 142 -11.98 -12.73 -1.23
N GLY A 143 -12.63 -12.09 -2.20
CA GLY A 143 -14.08 -12.12 -2.40
C GLY A 143 -14.73 -10.76 -2.15
N GLN A 144 -15.91 -10.77 -1.53
CA GLN A 144 -16.68 -9.56 -1.21
C GLN A 144 -16.56 -9.22 0.27
N ASP A 145 -16.27 -7.96 0.58
CA ASP A 145 -16.41 -7.40 1.93
C ASP A 145 -17.69 -6.55 1.99
N SER A 146 -18.78 -7.16 2.45
CA SER A 146 -20.08 -6.49 2.54
C SER A 146 -20.11 -5.31 3.51
N GLN A 147 -19.20 -5.28 4.48
CA GLN A 147 -19.12 -4.22 5.50
C GLN A 147 -18.48 -2.94 4.95
N THR A 148 -17.63 -3.05 3.94
CA THR A 148 -16.90 -1.90 3.38
C THR A 148 -17.37 -1.52 1.99
N LEU A 149 -18.12 -2.37 1.30
CA LEU A 149 -18.47 -2.21 -0.12
C LEU A 149 -19.08 -0.84 -0.45
N ASN A 150 -20.12 -0.45 0.26
CA ASN A 150 -20.81 0.83 0.02
C ASN A 150 -19.91 2.02 0.39
N HIS A 151 -19.15 1.91 1.48
CA HIS A 151 -18.22 2.93 1.92
C HIS A 151 -17.09 3.13 0.89
N GLU A 152 -16.49 2.05 0.43
CA GLU A 152 -15.41 2.12 -0.57
C GLU A 152 -15.87 2.75 -1.88
N GLN A 153 -17.04 2.37 -2.40
CA GLN A 153 -17.59 2.97 -3.61
C GLN A 153 -17.80 4.48 -3.48
N THR A 154 -18.25 4.94 -2.32
CA THR A 154 -18.43 6.36 -2.02
C THR A 154 -17.10 7.10 -1.91
N GLU A 155 -16.06 6.44 -1.41
CA GLU A 155 -14.75 7.04 -1.17
C GLU A 155 -13.80 6.97 -2.38
N PHE A 156 -14.07 6.13 -3.40
CA PHE A 156 -13.19 6.03 -4.59
C PHE A 156 -12.83 7.36 -5.22
N PRO A 157 -13.74 8.33 -5.41
CA PRO A 157 -13.36 9.65 -5.96
C PRO A 157 -12.31 10.37 -5.10
N LYS A 158 -12.41 10.29 -3.76
CA LYS A 158 -11.44 10.90 -2.85
C LYS A 158 -10.10 10.14 -2.89
N MET A 159 -10.14 8.81 -2.92
CA MET A 159 -8.94 7.97 -3.06
C MET A 159 -8.19 8.28 -4.35
N LEU A 160 -8.91 8.37 -5.49
CA LEU A 160 -8.35 8.75 -6.80
C LEU A 160 -7.75 10.15 -6.76
N LYS A 161 -8.47 11.14 -6.18
CA LYS A 161 -7.96 12.51 -6.01
C LYS A 161 -6.62 12.50 -5.29
N MET A 162 -6.51 11.76 -4.19
CA MET A 162 -5.29 11.75 -3.38
C MET A 162 -4.15 10.98 -4.04
N LEU A 163 -4.40 9.86 -4.70
CA LEU A 163 -3.37 9.14 -5.46
C LEU A 163 -2.85 9.99 -6.63
N ASN A 164 -3.73 10.73 -7.32
CA ASN A 164 -3.34 11.70 -8.35
C ASN A 164 -2.50 12.83 -7.74
N PHE A 165 -2.89 13.38 -6.59
CA PHE A 165 -2.12 14.40 -5.88
C PHE A 165 -0.72 13.87 -5.49
N GLY A 166 -0.63 12.64 -4.97
CA GLY A 166 0.65 11.99 -4.66
C GLY A 166 1.54 11.84 -5.89
N ALA A 167 0.97 11.42 -7.03
CA ALA A 167 1.71 11.33 -8.28
C ALA A 167 2.26 12.69 -8.74
N GLN A 168 1.43 13.75 -8.66
CA GLN A 168 1.85 15.12 -8.98
C GLN A 168 2.95 15.62 -8.03
N THR A 169 2.81 15.35 -6.74
CA THR A 169 3.81 15.69 -5.71
C THR A 169 5.16 15.04 -5.99
N LEU A 170 5.15 13.80 -6.51
CA LEU A 170 6.35 13.05 -6.83
C LEU A 170 6.91 13.33 -8.24
N ALA A 171 6.20 14.09 -9.09
CA ALA A 171 6.58 14.28 -10.51
C ALA A 171 7.96 14.92 -10.72
N SER A 172 8.41 15.75 -9.77
CA SER A 172 9.74 16.39 -9.81
C SER A 172 10.80 15.63 -9.00
N SER A 173 10.45 14.47 -8.43
CA SER A 173 11.38 13.60 -7.69
C SER A 173 11.94 12.50 -8.61
N ASP A 174 12.92 11.76 -8.09
CA ASP A 174 13.46 10.57 -8.74
C ASP A 174 12.70 9.27 -8.37
N VAL A 175 11.49 9.40 -7.81
CA VAL A 175 10.62 8.28 -7.47
C VAL A 175 9.68 7.97 -8.63
N GLU A 176 9.74 6.74 -9.12
CA GLU A 176 8.85 6.21 -10.16
C GLU A 176 7.81 5.29 -9.53
N VAL A 177 6.53 5.58 -9.78
CA VAL A 177 5.42 4.76 -9.28
C VAL A 177 4.70 4.10 -10.46
N TYR A 178 4.52 2.79 -10.35
CA TYR A 178 3.89 1.95 -11.36
C TYR A 178 2.67 1.23 -10.81
N ASN A 179 1.68 0.99 -11.66
CA ASN A 179 0.53 0.15 -11.37
C ASN A 179 0.52 -1.09 -12.27
N CYS A 180 0.64 -2.27 -11.65
CA CYS A 180 0.61 -3.56 -12.33
C CYS A 180 -0.81 -4.13 -12.50
N SER A 181 -1.85 -3.36 -12.14
CA SER A 181 -3.26 -3.73 -12.32
C SER A 181 -3.78 -3.19 -13.65
N PRO A 182 -3.91 -4.00 -14.71
CA PRO A 182 -4.18 -3.51 -16.07
C PRO A 182 -5.54 -2.82 -16.20
N SER A 183 -6.52 -3.27 -15.42
CA SER A 183 -7.88 -2.77 -15.44
C SER A 183 -8.18 -1.66 -14.40
N SER A 184 -7.15 -1.14 -13.73
CA SER A 184 -7.30 -0.06 -12.75
C SER A 184 -7.87 1.21 -13.36
N THR A 185 -8.72 1.91 -12.60
CA THR A 185 -9.23 3.24 -12.95
C THR A 185 -8.21 4.36 -12.70
N LEU A 186 -7.11 4.06 -12.00
CA LEU A 186 -6.03 5.00 -11.75
C LEU A 186 -5.11 5.10 -12.98
N GLU A 187 -5.17 6.23 -13.68
CA GLU A 187 -4.37 6.46 -14.90
C GLU A 187 -3.06 7.23 -14.64
N THR A 188 -2.91 7.84 -13.48
CA THR A 188 -1.75 8.72 -13.19
C THR A 188 -0.46 7.93 -12.95
N PHE A 189 -0.54 6.73 -12.36
CA PHE A 189 0.62 5.85 -12.24
C PHE A 189 0.85 5.12 -13.57
N LYS A 190 2.11 5.07 -14.02
CA LYS A 190 2.48 4.34 -15.23
C LYS A 190 2.03 2.89 -15.14
N LYS A 191 1.22 2.43 -16.10
CA LYS A 191 0.85 1.02 -16.17
C LYS A 191 2.01 0.20 -16.72
N ILE A 192 2.27 -0.94 -16.07
CA ILE A 192 3.30 -1.88 -16.48
C ILE A 192 2.78 -3.31 -16.32
N ASN A 193 3.17 -4.20 -17.21
CA ASN A 193 2.92 -5.62 -17.03
C ASN A 193 3.68 -6.14 -15.79
N TYR A 194 3.04 -7.00 -15.01
CA TYR A 194 3.64 -7.54 -13.78
C TYR A 194 4.96 -8.30 -14.06
N LEU A 195 5.00 -9.13 -15.08
CA LEU A 195 6.22 -9.89 -15.44
C LEU A 195 7.38 -8.96 -15.81
N ASP A 196 7.09 -7.87 -16.54
CA ASP A 196 8.09 -6.86 -16.88
C ASP A 196 8.59 -6.14 -15.64
N SER A 197 7.71 -5.83 -14.67
CA SER A 197 8.09 -5.18 -13.41
C SER A 197 9.03 -6.02 -12.56
N VAL A 198 8.85 -7.34 -12.57
CA VAL A 198 9.73 -8.29 -11.85
C VAL A 198 11.10 -8.41 -12.52
N ALA A 199 11.17 -8.25 -13.86
CA ALA A 199 12.41 -8.30 -14.62
C ALA A 199 13.24 -7.02 -14.52
N LEU A 200 12.62 -5.86 -14.32
CA LEU A 200 13.31 -4.57 -14.09
C LEU A 200 14.23 -4.65 -12.86
#